data_f370e3063449db1b284e47bb5e25eaf9
#
_entry.id   f370e3063449db1b284e47bb5e25eaf9
#
_cell.length_a   1.000
_cell.length_b   1.000
_cell.length_c   1.000
_cell.angle_alpha   90.00
_cell.angle_beta   90.00
_cell.angle_gamma   90.00
#
_symmetry.space_group_name_H-M   'P 1'
#
loop_
_entity.id
_entity.type
_entity.pdbx_description
1 polymer ?
#
loop_
_entity_poly.entity_id
_entity_poly.type
_entity_poly.pdbx_seq_one_letter_code
_entity_poly.pdbx_strand_id
1 'polypeptide(L)'
;MAEVRQFAKMLYNTSAFSEQDRGALMARVISVFPDLHSIVLDAMVDTSDKPEPVFVSWESLEARKKELEELVNVKIPENLHNKKISRAEGDLRENGGYQDAKEVEKVLNRRRAELEHALSLARGTDFTVTDTSRAAMGTKVTLQPLGGGNPVVYTILGAWDTNPEKHIVSYLSQVGKELTGKKVGDQVKIVPMDGDKKKVFTITAIEAAF
;
A
#
# COMPACT_ATOMS: atom_id res chain seq x y z
N MET A 1 25.85 24.10 6.49
CA MET A 1 24.37 24.08 6.35
C MET A 1 23.81 22.66 6.20
N ALA A 2 24.37 21.79 5.36
CA ALA A 2 23.93 20.38 5.24
C ALA A 2 24.09 19.59 6.55
N GLU A 3 25.21 19.74 7.23
CA GLU A 3 25.51 19.08 8.52
C GLU A 3 24.53 19.52 9.63
N VAL A 4 24.16 20.80 9.68
CA VAL A 4 23.18 21.32 10.64
C VAL A 4 21.80 20.74 10.40
N ARG A 5 21.38 20.60 9.14
CA ARG A 5 20.12 19.96 8.75
C ARG A 5 20.11 18.48 9.14
N GLN A 6 21.22 17.77 8.87
CA GLN A 6 21.34 16.35 9.24
C GLN A 6 21.33 16.17 10.76
N PHE A 7 22.01 17.03 11.51
CA PHE A 7 22.00 17.01 12.97
C PHE A 7 20.60 17.30 13.54
N ALA A 8 19.87 18.30 13.01
CA ALA A 8 18.51 18.61 13.43
C ALA A 8 17.56 17.43 13.17
N LYS A 9 17.68 16.76 12.01
CA LYS A 9 16.90 15.54 11.71
C LYS A 9 17.25 14.38 12.64
N MET A 10 18.53 14.15 12.91
CA MET A 10 18.96 13.10 13.84
C MET A 10 18.43 13.33 15.25
N LEU A 11 18.44 14.58 15.70
CA LEU A 11 17.99 14.98 17.03
C LEU A 11 16.45 14.87 17.15
N TYR A 12 15.72 15.23 16.10
CA TYR A 12 14.27 15.11 16.05
C TYR A 12 13.81 13.65 15.99
N ASN A 13 14.52 12.79 15.26
CA ASN A 13 14.14 11.39 15.07
C ASN A 13 14.68 10.43 16.15
N THR A 14 15.40 10.94 17.13
CA THR A 14 15.88 10.07 18.23
C THR A 14 14.73 9.62 19.11
N SER A 15 14.67 8.31 19.39
CA SER A 15 13.67 7.72 20.30
C SER A 15 13.92 8.01 21.78
N ALA A 16 15.03 8.68 22.11
CA ALA A 16 15.39 9.02 23.50
C ALA A 16 14.50 10.11 24.13
N PHE A 17 13.76 10.87 23.30
CA PHE A 17 12.91 11.96 23.76
C PHE A 17 11.45 11.71 23.44
N SER A 18 10.54 12.15 24.32
CA SER A 18 9.12 12.19 24.02
C SER A 18 8.82 13.22 22.90
N GLU A 19 7.66 13.13 22.25
CA GLU A 19 7.25 14.06 21.20
C GLU A 19 7.18 15.51 21.71
N GLN A 20 6.71 15.70 22.97
CA GLN A 20 6.66 17.00 23.62
C GLN A 20 8.06 17.55 23.90
N ASP A 21 8.99 16.73 24.36
CA ASP A 21 10.37 17.14 24.65
C ASP A 21 11.11 17.50 23.36
N ARG A 22 10.89 16.75 22.27
CA ARG A 22 11.45 17.06 20.94
C ARG A 22 10.97 18.40 20.44
N GLY A 23 9.66 18.66 20.53
CA GLY A 23 9.09 19.96 20.14
C GLY A 23 9.66 21.12 20.95
N ALA A 24 9.77 20.97 22.26
CA ALA A 24 10.34 21.97 23.16
C ALA A 24 11.83 22.22 22.87
N LEU A 25 12.59 21.17 22.60
CA LEU A 25 14.01 21.27 22.24
C LEU A 25 14.20 22.03 20.92
N MET A 26 13.41 21.70 19.88
CA MET A 26 13.46 22.40 18.61
C MET A 26 13.05 23.85 18.71
N ALA A 27 12.01 24.18 19.48
CA ALA A 27 11.63 25.54 19.76
C ALA A 27 12.74 26.35 20.43
N ARG A 28 13.49 25.72 21.35
CA ARG A 28 14.64 26.34 22.01
C ARG A 28 15.82 26.57 21.05
N VAL A 29 16.07 25.62 20.16
CA VAL A 29 17.09 25.77 19.10
C VAL A 29 16.77 26.97 18.20
N ILE A 30 15.52 27.12 17.77
CA ILE A 30 15.05 28.26 16.98
C ILE A 30 15.18 29.58 17.77
N SER A 31 14.84 29.57 19.05
CA SER A 31 14.95 30.76 19.90
C SER A 31 16.38 31.26 20.06
N VAL A 32 17.37 30.35 20.10
CA VAL A 32 18.79 30.72 20.24
C VAL A 32 19.44 31.01 18.90
N PHE A 33 19.00 30.35 17.84
CA PHE A 33 19.53 30.49 16.49
C PHE A 33 18.40 30.72 15.49
N PRO A 34 17.86 31.94 15.36
CA PRO A 34 16.72 32.25 14.47
C PRO A 34 16.98 31.88 13.01
N ASP A 35 18.22 31.99 12.56
CA ASP A 35 18.63 31.66 11.19
C ASP A 35 18.47 30.16 10.84
N LEU A 36 18.31 29.31 11.84
CA LEU A 36 18.05 27.89 11.66
C LEU A 36 16.56 27.55 11.58
N HIS A 37 15.68 28.53 11.65
CA HIS A 37 14.23 28.33 11.67
C HIS A 37 13.75 27.45 10.49
N SER A 38 14.14 27.79 9.27
CA SER A 38 13.77 27.02 8.07
C SER A 38 14.35 25.59 8.09
N ILE A 39 15.59 25.41 8.59
CA ILE A 39 16.27 24.12 8.64
C ILE A 39 15.61 23.22 9.70
N VAL A 40 15.24 23.78 10.83
CA VAL A 40 14.54 23.05 11.90
C VAL A 40 13.12 22.69 11.48
N LEU A 41 12.39 23.61 10.85
CA LEU A 41 11.06 23.31 10.29
C LEU A 41 11.13 22.19 9.24
N ASP A 42 12.10 22.23 8.33
CA ASP A 42 12.33 21.15 7.35
C ASP A 42 12.67 19.81 8.03
N ALA A 43 13.32 19.85 9.20
CA ALA A 43 13.63 18.64 9.95
C ALA A 43 12.40 18.11 10.72
N MET A 44 11.52 19.00 11.21
CA MET A 44 10.26 18.64 11.88
C MET A 44 9.19 18.17 10.92
N VAL A 45 9.21 18.67 9.67
CA VAL A 45 8.37 18.14 8.58
C VAL A 45 9.06 16.89 8.07
N ASP A 46 8.84 15.79 8.75
CA ASP A 46 9.33 14.49 8.29
C ASP A 46 8.54 14.07 7.04
N THR A 47 9.12 14.35 5.87
CA THR A 47 8.58 13.90 4.58
C THR A 47 8.81 12.41 4.36
N SER A 48 9.62 11.75 5.23
CA SER A 48 9.87 10.31 5.16
C SER A 48 8.70 9.48 5.70
N ASP A 49 7.81 10.08 6.52
CA ASP A 49 6.63 9.42 7.08
C ASP A 49 5.33 9.73 6.34
N LYS A 50 5.38 10.46 5.22
CA LYS A 50 4.22 10.49 4.33
C LYS A 50 4.14 9.15 3.63
N PRO A 51 3.11 8.34 3.91
CA PRO A 51 2.98 7.05 3.27
C PRO A 51 2.97 7.26 1.75
N GLU A 52 3.80 6.49 1.05
CA GLU A 52 3.92 6.59 -0.40
C GLU A 52 2.57 6.33 -1.06
N PRO A 53 2.19 7.12 -2.07
CA PRO A 53 0.95 6.89 -2.79
C PRO A 53 0.98 5.51 -3.48
N VAL A 54 -0.13 4.82 -3.40
CA VAL A 54 -0.32 3.50 -3.99
C VAL A 54 -1.08 3.63 -5.30
N PHE A 55 -0.45 3.23 -6.40
CA PHE A 55 -1.07 3.29 -7.72
C PHE A 55 -1.94 2.06 -7.98
N VAL A 56 -3.15 2.30 -8.49
CA VAL A 56 -4.17 1.28 -8.73
C VAL A 56 -4.96 1.62 -10.00
N SER A 57 -5.64 0.65 -10.61
CA SER A 57 -6.57 0.95 -11.70
C SER A 57 -7.77 1.76 -11.20
N TRP A 58 -8.37 2.54 -12.10
CA TRP A 58 -9.64 3.21 -11.80
C TRP A 58 -10.74 2.22 -11.41
N GLU A 59 -10.78 1.04 -12.05
CA GLU A 59 -11.74 -0.01 -11.74
C GLU A 59 -11.58 -0.52 -10.31
N SER A 60 -10.36 -0.86 -9.89
CA SER A 60 -10.07 -1.32 -8.54
C SER A 60 -10.34 -0.23 -7.49
N LEU A 61 -10.07 1.03 -7.83
CA LEU A 61 -10.36 2.17 -6.96
C LEU A 61 -11.86 2.33 -6.72
N GLU A 62 -12.65 2.32 -7.80
CA GLU A 62 -14.12 2.44 -7.70
C GLU A 62 -14.75 1.23 -7.01
N ALA A 63 -14.24 0.03 -7.24
CA ALA A 63 -14.71 -1.17 -6.54
C ALA A 63 -14.54 -1.04 -5.00
N ARG A 64 -13.39 -0.52 -4.54
CA ARG A 64 -13.16 -0.31 -3.10
C ARG A 64 -13.95 0.85 -2.51
N LYS A 65 -14.20 1.91 -3.27
CA LYS A 65 -15.11 2.98 -2.86
C LYS A 65 -16.53 2.45 -2.65
N LYS A 66 -17.04 1.63 -3.58
CA LYS A 66 -18.36 0.98 -3.45
C LYS A 66 -18.41 0.03 -2.26
N GLU A 67 -17.34 -0.74 -2.02
CA GLU A 67 -17.25 -1.60 -0.84
C GLU A 67 -17.37 -0.79 0.46
N LEU A 68 -16.66 0.34 0.55
CA LEU A 68 -16.74 1.24 1.70
C LEU A 68 -18.14 1.84 1.86
N GLU A 69 -18.75 2.28 0.76
CA GLU A 69 -20.11 2.83 0.75
C GLU A 69 -21.14 1.80 1.23
N GLU A 70 -21.08 0.58 0.72
CA GLU A 70 -21.94 -0.53 1.17
C GLU A 70 -21.73 -0.85 2.64
N LEU A 71 -20.47 -0.87 3.09
CA LEU A 71 -20.11 -1.13 4.47
C LEU A 71 -20.72 -0.10 5.42
N VAL A 72 -20.59 1.19 5.08
CA VAL A 72 -21.02 2.32 5.93
C VAL A 72 -22.56 2.49 5.88
N ASN A 73 -23.15 2.38 4.70
CA ASN A 73 -24.57 2.71 4.50
C ASN A 73 -25.52 1.52 4.68
N VAL A 74 -25.00 0.29 4.60
CA VAL A 74 -25.83 -0.91 4.69
C VAL A 74 -25.40 -1.79 5.85
N LYS A 75 -24.18 -2.35 5.83
CA LYS A 75 -23.77 -3.40 6.78
C LYS A 75 -23.66 -2.91 8.22
N ILE A 76 -23.07 -1.74 8.44
CA ILE A 76 -22.93 -1.16 9.79
C ILE A 76 -24.30 -0.81 10.39
N PRO A 77 -25.20 -0.09 9.69
CA PRO A 77 -26.56 0.18 10.19
C PRO A 77 -27.38 -1.09 10.46
N GLU A 78 -27.30 -2.09 9.57
CA GLU A 78 -27.99 -3.37 9.75
C GLU A 78 -27.51 -4.09 11.01
N ASN A 79 -26.20 -4.18 11.22
CA ASN A 79 -25.65 -4.78 12.43
C ASN A 79 -26.04 -4.00 13.69
N LEU A 80 -26.08 -2.66 13.63
CA LEU A 80 -26.52 -1.82 14.74
C LEU A 80 -28.02 -2.09 15.07
N HIS A 81 -28.85 -2.26 14.05
CA HIS A 81 -30.26 -2.64 14.21
C HIS A 81 -30.38 -4.01 14.89
N ASN A 82 -29.69 -5.02 14.40
CA ASN A 82 -29.68 -6.37 14.98
C ASN A 82 -29.19 -6.37 16.44
N LYS A 83 -28.13 -5.63 16.73
CA LYS A 83 -27.61 -5.44 18.09
C LYS A 83 -28.66 -4.79 19.01
N LYS A 84 -29.45 -3.82 18.50
CA LYS A 84 -30.52 -3.16 19.27
C LYS A 84 -31.67 -4.12 19.56
N ILE A 85 -32.06 -4.96 18.59
CA ILE A 85 -33.09 -5.99 18.78
C ILE A 85 -32.64 -6.98 19.85
N SER A 86 -31.48 -7.60 19.67
CA SER A 86 -30.94 -8.58 20.61
C SER A 86 -30.80 -8.00 22.03
N ARG A 87 -30.47 -6.71 22.15
CA ARG A 87 -30.41 -6.04 23.45
C ARG A 87 -31.79 -5.96 24.15
N ALA A 88 -32.88 -5.88 23.39
CA ALA A 88 -34.22 -5.79 23.92
C ALA A 88 -34.77 -7.14 24.39
N GLU A 89 -34.17 -8.27 23.99
CA GLU A 89 -34.65 -9.64 24.25
C GLU A 89 -34.27 -10.20 25.63
N GLY A 90 -33.50 -9.49 26.46
CA GLY A 90 -33.24 -9.92 27.86
C GLY A 90 -31.79 -9.84 28.33
N ASP A 91 -31.35 -10.81 29.16
CA ASP A 91 -30.05 -10.77 29.83
C ASP A 91 -28.90 -10.78 28.85
N LEU A 92 -28.12 -9.66 28.83
CA LEU A 92 -27.04 -9.42 27.91
C LEU A 92 -25.84 -10.37 28.07
N ARG A 93 -25.72 -11.07 29.21
CA ARG A 93 -24.60 -11.96 29.50
C ARG A 93 -24.77 -13.32 28.80
N GLU A 94 -26.01 -13.78 28.67
CA GLU A 94 -26.36 -15.06 28.07
C GLU A 94 -26.98 -14.91 26.65
N ASN A 95 -27.16 -13.69 26.18
CA ASN A 95 -27.72 -13.41 24.87
C ASN A 95 -26.63 -13.55 23.77
N GLY A 96 -26.59 -14.74 23.12
CA GLY A 96 -25.69 -15.05 22.03
C GLY A 96 -25.79 -14.06 20.88
N GLY A 97 -27.00 -13.66 20.48
CA GLY A 97 -27.24 -12.71 19.38
C GLY A 97 -26.62 -11.32 19.65
N TYR A 98 -26.65 -10.86 20.91
CA TYR A 98 -26.01 -9.61 21.27
C TYR A 98 -24.47 -9.70 21.22
N GLN A 99 -23.90 -10.81 21.70
CA GLN A 99 -22.46 -11.02 21.65
C GLN A 99 -21.97 -11.15 20.20
N ASP A 100 -22.68 -11.89 19.36
CA ASP A 100 -22.39 -12.03 17.93
C ASP A 100 -22.41 -10.67 17.21
N ALA A 101 -23.47 -9.86 17.44
CA ALA A 101 -23.58 -8.53 16.85
C ALA A 101 -22.43 -7.60 17.29
N LYS A 102 -21.93 -7.74 18.51
CA LYS A 102 -20.79 -6.99 19.02
C LYS A 102 -19.47 -7.42 18.37
N GLU A 103 -19.27 -8.71 18.13
CA GLU A 103 -18.08 -9.18 17.39
C GLU A 103 -18.14 -8.73 15.92
N VAL A 104 -19.29 -8.84 15.26
CA VAL A 104 -19.50 -8.34 13.89
C VAL A 104 -19.21 -6.83 13.83
N GLU A 105 -19.67 -6.03 14.82
CA GLU A 105 -19.39 -4.59 14.89
C GLU A 105 -17.88 -4.30 14.87
N LYS A 106 -17.08 -5.05 15.62
CA LYS A 106 -15.61 -4.90 15.64
C LYS A 106 -15.01 -5.21 14.28
N VAL A 107 -15.46 -6.28 13.63
CA VAL A 107 -14.98 -6.67 12.29
C VAL A 107 -15.31 -5.61 11.25
N LEU A 108 -16.58 -5.12 11.25
CA LEU A 108 -17.02 -4.08 10.30
C LEU A 108 -16.26 -2.76 10.51
N ASN A 109 -16.07 -2.32 11.75
CA ASN A 109 -15.30 -1.10 12.04
C ASN A 109 -13.84 -1.22 11.68
N ARG A 110 -13.21 -2.37 11.91
CA ARG A 110 -11.84 -2.65 11.46
C ARG A 110 -11.76 -2.61 9.93
N ARG A 111 -12.68 -3.26 9.22
CA ARG A 111 -12.71 -3.25 7.76
C ARG A 111 -12.92 -1.85 7.20
N ARG A 112 -13.78 -1.05 7.83
CA ARG A 112 -13.97 0.36 7.49
C ARG A 112 -12.66 1.13 7.59
N ALA A 113 -11.95 1.05 8.72
CA ALA A 113 -10.70 1.75 8.93
C ALA A 113 -9.61 1.32 7.92
N GLU A 114 -9.53 0.01 7.60
CA GLU A 114 -8.63 -0.52 6.58
C GLU A 114 -8.93 0.06 5.18
N LEU A 115 -10.21 0.12 4.79
CA LEU A 115 -10.63 0.69 3.50
C LEU A 115 -10.39 2.20 3.43
N GLU A 116 -10.75 2.95 4.47
CA GLU A 116 -10.51 4.39 4.55
C GLU A 116 -9.02 4.71 4.44
N HIS A 117 -8.17 3.96 5.16
CA HIS A 117 -6.73 4.12 5.07
C HIS A 117 -6.19 3.76 3.67
N ALA A 118 -6.58 2.62 3.12
CA ALA A 118 -6.15 2.21 1.79
C ALA A 118 -6.56 3.23 0.70
N LEU A 119 -7.79 3.74 0.75
CA LEU A 119 -8.30 4.74 -0.19
C LEU A 119 -7.60 6.10 -0.03
N SER A 120 -7.19 6.49 1.16
CA SER A 120 -6.44 7.73 1.38
C SER A 120 -5.11 7.77 0.64
N LEU A 121 -4.46 6.63 0.48
CA LEU A 121 -3.18 6.45 -0.20
C LEU A 121 -3.32 6.17 -1.69
N ALA A 122 -4.48 5.66 -2.12
CA ALA A 122 -4.68 5.22 -3.50
C ALA A 122 -4.70 6.38 -4.50
N ARG A 123 -4.07 6.13 -5.65
CA ARG A 123 -4.10 7.01 -6.84
C ARG A 123 -4.50 6.18 -8.04
N GLY A 124 -5.62 6.54 -8.67
CA GLY A 124 -6.09 5.90 -9.90
C GLY A 124 -5.16 6.22 -11.08
N THR A 125 -4.92 5.24 -11.94
CA THR A 125 -4.12 5.40 -13.17
C THR A 125 -4.65 4.49 -14.28
N ASP A 126 -4.45 4.90 -15.52
CA ASP A 126 -4.78 4.13 -16.73
C ASP A 126 -3.62 3.21 -17.17
N PHE A 127 -2.50 3.23 -16.44
CA PHE A 127 -1.29 2.47 -16.76
C PHE A 127 -0.72 2.71 -18.16
N THR A 128 -1.00 3.84 -18.78
CA THR A 128 -0.46 4.18 -20.09
C THR A 128 1.05 4.38 -19.99
N VAL A 129 1.81 3.62 -20.77
CA VAL A 129 3.28 3.65 -20.79
C VAL A 129 3.76 3.98 -22.20
N THR A 130 4.62 5.00 -22.30
CA THR A 130 5.25 5.41 -23.57
C THR A 130 6.67 4.87 -23.72
N ASP A 131 7.34 4.53 -22.62
CA ASP A 131 8.70 3.97 -22.61
C ASP A 131 8.68 2.50 -22.17
N THR A 132 8.95 1.61 -23.10
CA THR A 132 9.08 0.16 -22.89
C THR A 132 10.54 -0.31 -22.85
N SER A 133 11.49 0.61 -22.74
CA SER A 133 12.92 0.27 -22.61
C SER A 133 13.25 -0.52 -21.34
N ARG A 134 12.38 -0.40 -20.33
CA ARG A 134 12.45 -1.12 -19.05
C ARG A 134 11.07 -1.59 -18.61
N ALA A 135 11.05 -2.71 -17.91
CA ALA A 135 9.84 -3.19 -17.27
C ALA A 135 9.37 -2.20 -16.18
N ALA A 136 8.14 -1.77 -16.26
CA ALA A 136 7.50 -0.83 -15.35
C ALA A 136 6.02 -1.19 -15.16
N MET A 137 5.37 -0.50 -14.24
CA MET A 137 3.92 -0.58 -14.12
C MET A 137 3.27 -0.16 -15.45
N GLY A 138 2.33 -0.97 -15.96
CA GLY A 138 1.70 -0.79 -17.27
C GLY A 138 2.42 -1.52 -18.41
N THR A 139 3.40 -2.40 -18.11
CA THR A 139 4.08 -3.20 -19.16
C THR A 139 3.75 -4.69 -19.07
N LYS A 140 3.81 -5.36 -20.23
CA LYS A 140 3.86 -6.82 -20.38
C LYS A 140 5.31 -7.25 -20.56
N VAL A 141 5.75 -8.18 -19.74
CA VAL A 141 7.13 -8.70 -19.74
C VAL A 141 7.11 -10.17 -20.11
N THR A 142 7.73 -10.52 -21.24
CA THR A 142 7.87 -11.91 -21.69
C THR A 142 9.14 -12.51 -21.10
N LEU A 143 9.00 -13.62 -20.41
CA LEU A 143 10.04 -14.33 -19.69
C LEU A 143 10.30 -15.70 -20.30
N GLN A 144 11.52 -15.98 -20.71
CA GLN A 144 11.97 -17.28 -21.21
C GLN A 144 12.72 -18.02 -20.10
N PRO A 145 12.28 -19.24 -19.69
CA PRO A 145 13.01 -20.03 -18.70
C PRO A 145 14.38 -20.47 -19.24
N LEU A 146 15.44 -20.29 -18.43
CA LEU A 146 16.80 -20.75 -18.80
C LEU A 146 16.92 -22.29 -18.91
N GLY A 147 16.06 -23.03 -18.24
CA GLY A 147 16.02 -24.49 -18.27
C GLY A 147 15.23 -25.08 -19.44
N GLY A 148 14.80 -24.25 -20.41
CA GLY A 148 13.88 -24.64 -21.48
C GLY A 148 12.41 -24.63 -21.02
N GLY A 149 11.49 -24.61 -21.96
CA GLY A 149 10.04 -24.55 -21.72
C GLY A 149 9.40 -23.38 -22.46
N ASN A 150 8.09 -23.24 -22.32
CA ASN A 150 7.35 -22.16 -22.97
C ASN A 150 7.62 -20.82 -22.27
N PRO A 151 7.66 -19.73 -23.02
CA PRO A 151 7.73 -18.39 -22.45
C PRO A 151 6.46 -18.09 -21.66
N VAL A 152 6.61 -17.30 -20.59
CA VAL A 152 5.50 -16.83 -19.74
C VAL A 152 5.45 -15.32 -19.82
N VAL A 153 4.25 -14.76 -19.98
CA VAL A 153 4.04 -13.32 -20.04
C VAL A 153 3.44 -12.85 -18.71
N TYR A 154 4.09 -11.90 -18.06
CA TYR A 154 3.56 -11.21 -16.88
C TYR A 154 3.19 -9.78 -17.23
N THR A 155 2.02 -9.35 -16.78
CA THR A 155 1.59 -7.94 -16.88
C THR A 155 1.77 -7.30 -15.50
N ILE A 156 2.52 -6.20 -15.42
CA ILE A 156 2.75 -5.47 -14.17
C ILE A 156 1.72 -4.35 -14.08
N LEU A 157 0.82 -4.43 -13.10
CA LEU A 157 -0.20 -3.41 -12.87
C LEU A 157 -0.15 -2.86 -11.43
N GLY A 158 -1.21 -2.20 -11.01
CA GLY A 158 -1.36 -1.55 -9.73
C GLY A 158 -1.38 -2.50 -8.53
N ALA A 159 -1.34 -1.92 -7.34
CA ALA A 159 -1.26 -2.67 -6.09
C ALA A 159 -2.46 -3.60 -5.86
N TRP A 160 -3.63 -3.26 -6.38
CA TRP A 160 -4.86 -4.01 -6.19
C TRP A 160 -5.29 -4.82 -7.42
N ASP A 161 -4.52 -4.77 -8.50
CA ASP A 161 -4.88 -5.31 -9.83
C ASP A 161 -4.28 -6.70 -10.08
N THR A 162 -4.06 -7.49 -9.03
CA THR A 162 -3.50 -8.84 -9.17
C THR A 162 -4.54 -9.83 -9.68
N ASN A 163 -4.20 -10.56 -10.76
CA ASN A 163 -5.00 -11.65 -11.28
C ASN A 163 -4.09 -12.82 -11.70
N PRO A 164 -4.01 -13.90 -10.90
CA PRO A 164 -3.15 -15.05 -11.19
C PRO A 164 -3.49 -15.76 -12.51
N GLU A 165 -4.77 -15.89 -12.84
CA GLU A 165 -5.21 -16.58 -14.06
C GLU A 165 -4.75 -15.87 -15.35
N LYS A 166 -4.64 -14.54 -15.30
CA LYS A 166 -4.16 -13.70 -16.40
C LYS A 166 -2.68 -13.33 -16.29
N HIS A 167 -1.94 -13.93 -15.35
CA HIS A 167 -0.57 -13.55 -15.02
C HIS A 167 -0.36 -12.04 -14.76
N ILE A 168 -1.38 -11.39 -14.18
CA ILE A 168 -1.27 -9.99 -13.78
C ILE A 168 -0.71 -9.93 -12.36
N VAL A 169 0.39 -9.19 -12.18
CA VAL A 169 1.09 -9.02 -10.92
C VAL A 169 1.08 -7.57 -10.47
N SER A 170 0.90 -7.37 -9.18
CA SER A 170 1.09 -6.05 -8.60
C SER A 170 2.56 -5.64 -8.67
N TYR A 171 2.84 -4.36 -8.97
CA TYR A 171 4.20 -3.80 -8.91
C TYR A 171 4.81 -3.89 -7.50
N LEU A 172 3.99 -3.99 -6.45
CA LEU A 172 4.42 -4.18 -5.06
C LEU A 172 4.69 -5.64 -4.70
N SER A 173 4.25 -6.60 -5.51
CA SER A 173 4.48 -8.02 -5.28
C SER A 173 5.98 -8.35 -5.45
N GLN A 174 6.40 -9.50 -4.91
CA GLN A 174 7.78 -9.95 -5.06
C GLN A 174 8.18 -10.07 -6.55
N VAL A 175 7.29 -10.65 -7.38
CA VAL A 175 7.53 -10.78 -8.82
C VAL A 175 7.57 -9.41 -9.48
N GLY A 176 6.63 -8.52 -9.18
CA GLY A 176 6.60 -7.16 -9.71
C GLY A 176 7.86 -6.36 -9.39
N LYS A 177 8.34 -6.44 -8.15
CA LYS A 177 9.59 -5.78 -7.70
C LYS A 177 10.83 -6.32 -8.41
N GLU A 178 10.91 -7.63 -8.61
CA GLU A 178 12.04 -8.27 -9.30
C GLU A 178 12.08 -7.92 -10.80
N LEU A 179 10.92 -7.69 -11.41
CA LEU A 179 10.82 -7.32 -12.84
C LEU A 179 11.02 -5.82 -13.07
N THR A 180 10.51 -4.97 -12.17
CA THR A 180 10.54 -3.51 -12.34
C THR A 180 11.97 -2.99 -12.51
N GLY A 181 12.16 -2.13 -13.53
CA GLY A 181 13.46 -1.53 -13.87
C GLY A 181 14.38 -2.40 -14.74
N LYS A 182 14.06 -3.67 -14.95
CA LYS A 182 14.82 -4.59 -15.79
C LYS A 182 14.62 -4.30 -17.27
N LYS A 183 15.61 -4.71 -18.08
CA LYS A 183 15.65 -4.55 -19.54
C LYS A 183 15.52 -5.89 -20.25
N VAL A 184 15.23 -5.86 -21.54
CA VAL A 184 15.36 -7.03 -22.40
C VAL A 184 16.81 -7.55 -22.34
N GLY A 185 16.96 -8.86 -22.17
CA GLY A 185 18.23 -9.54 -21.97
C GLY A 185 18.62 -9.75 -20.50
N ASP A 186 18.02 -9.04 -19.55
CA ASP A 186 18.30 -9.22 -18.13
C ASP A 186 17.76 -10.57 -17.62
N GLN A 187 18.46 -11.12 -16.63
CA GLN A 187 18.03 -12.32 -15.92
C GLN A 187 17.34 -11.94 -14.62
N VAL A 188 16.22 -12.65 -14.32
CA VAL A 188 15.45 -12.48 -13.11
C VAL A 188 15.22 -13.83 -12.44
N LYS A 189 15.19 -13.85 -11.11
CA LYS A 189 14.96 -15.06 -10.31
C LYS A 189 13.65 -14.93 -9.55
N ILE A 190 12.59 -15.49 -10.09
CA ILE A 190 11.24 -15.40 -9.54
C ILE A 190 10.67 -16.79 -9.22
N VAL A 191 9.67 -16.82 -8.34
CA VAL A 191 8.78 -17.96 -8.16
C VAL A 191 7.63 -17.76 -9.13
N PRO A 192 7.45 -18.62 -10.17
CA PRO A 192 6.32 -18.52 -11.07
C PRO A 192 4.99 -18.69 -10.31
N MET A 193 3.91 -18.11 -10.81
CA MET A 193 2.58 -18.24 -10.18
C MET A 193 2.06 -19.68 -10.18
N ASP A 194 2.51 -20.49 -11.09
CA ASP A 194 2.18 -21.92 -11.26
C ASP A 194 3.21 -22.87 -10.64
N GLY A 195 4.13 -22.36 -9.82
CA GLY A 195 5.23 -23.15 -9.24
C GLY A 195 5.66 -22.72 -7.85
N ASP A 196 6.24 -23.66 -7.12
CA ASP A 196 6.68 -23.48 -5.73
C ASP A 196 8.16 -23.09 -5.57
N LYS A 197 8.94 -23.21 -6.65
CA LYS A 197 10.41 -23.02 -6.61
C LYS A 197 10.85 -21.83 -7.46
N LYS A 198 11.84 -21.09 -6.95
CA LYS A 198 12.49 -20.05 -7.72
C LYS A 198 13.13 -20.61 -8.99
N LYS A 199 12.79 -20.04 -10.13
CA LYS A 199 13.39 -20.33 -11.44
C LYS A 199 14.05 -19.08 -11.98
N VAL A 200 15.06 -19.26 -12.83
CA VAL A 200 15.74 -18.15 -13.51
C VAL A 200 15.16 -18.01 -14.91
N PHE A 201 14.82 -16.77 -15.26
CA PHE A 201 14.26 -16.41 -16.55
C PHE A 201 15.10 -15.31 -17.19
N THR A 202 15.11 -15.27 -18.51
CA THR A 202 15.62 -14.14 -19.29
C THR A 202 14.46 -13.34 -19.82
N ILE A 203 14.50 -12.02 -19.71
CA ILE A 203 13.51 -11.12 -20.31
C ILE A 203 13.76 -11.05 -21.81
N THR A 204 12.79 -11.47 -22.62
CA THR A 204 12.89 -11.51 -24.09
C THR A 204 12.15 -10.37 -24.77
N ALA A 205 11.08 -9.85 -24.16
CA ALA A 205 10.35 -8.70 -24.68
C ALA A 205 9.72 -7.88 -23.53
N ILE A 206 9.56 -6.58 -23.77
CA ILE A 206 8.82 -5.65 -22.92
C ILE A 206 7.94 -4.81 -23.83
N GLU A 207 6.63 -4.86 -23.59
CA GLU A 207 5.60 -4.19 -24.41
C GLU A 207 4.66 -3.40 -23.51
N ALA A 208 3.96 -2.40 -24.04
CA ALA A 208 2.88 -1.73 -23.30
C ALA A 208 1.73 -2.72 -23.03
N ALA A 209 1.08 -2.59 -21.86
CA ALA A 209 -0.03 -3.47 -21.48
C ALA A 209 -1.32 -3.11 -22.22
N PHE A 210 -1.45 -1.82 -22.61
CA PHE A 210 -2.63 -1.23 -23.24
C PHE A 210 -2.22 -0.32 -24.40
#